data_9d7ea9a307260462c758ec66f61ca532
#
_entry.id   9d7ea9a307260462c758ec66f61ca532
#
_cell.length_a   1.000
_cell.length_b   1.000
_cell.length_c   1.000
_cell.angle_alpha   90.00
_cell.angle_beta   90.00
_cell.angle_gamma   90.00
#
_symmetry.space_group_name_H-M   'P 1'
#
loop_
_entity.id
_entity.type
_entity.pdbx_description
1 polymer ?
#
loop_
_entity_poly.entity_id
_entity_poly.type
_entity_poly.pdbx_seq_one_letter_code
_entity_poly.pdbx_strand_id
1 'polypeptide(L)'
;TRQFEGKAVTITSALSGSYNAAMAARELYLQEHPGAKVAVFDSLSTGPELRLILEKLQELTAQGLPFEQVEAQTREYMHHTRLLFSLQSLHNMAQNGRVSKVAAAAVGVLGIRIVGTASAEGTLQQLNKCRGDRKALPELLEHMQKAGFHGGKVRITHVNNPALAGTFLEQLKAAW
;
A
#
# COMPACT_ATOMS: atom_id res chain seq x y z
N THR A 1 -5.17 23.19 -28.25
CA THR A 1 -6.02 22.45 -27.30
C THR A 1 -5.14 21.58 -26.41
N ARG A 2 -5.23 21.78 -25.10
CA ARG A 2 -4.45 20.99 -24.15
C ARG A 2 -4.98 19.56 -24.18
N GLN A 3 -4.14 18.61 -24.51
CA GLN A 3 -4.48 17.19 -24.55
C GLN A 3 -4.80 16.69 -23.13
N PHE A 4 -5.84 15.89 -22.97
CA PHE A 4 -6.19 15.33 -21.66
C PHE A 4 -5.13 14.31 -21.21
N GLU A 5 -4.65 14.47 -19.98
CA GLU A 5 -3.73 13.57 -19.32
C GLU A 5 -4.31 13.12 -17.97
N GLY A 6 -4.74 11.87 -17.88
CA GLY A 6 -5.31 11.28 -16.69
C GLY A 6 -4.35 10.28 -16.03
N LYS A 7 -4.29 10.28 -14.70
CA LYS A 7 -3.50 9.31 -13.93
C LYS A 7 -4.31 8.82 -12.75
N ALA A 8 -4.43 7.50 -12.58
CA ALA A 8 -5.17 6.87 -11.51
C ALA A 8 -4.30 5.84 -10.80
N VAL A 9 -4.39 5.79 -9.48
CA VAL A 9 -3.76 4.75 -8.64
C VAL A 9 -4.87 4.00 -7.93
N THR A 10 -4.87 2.69 -8.01
CA THR A 10 -5.87 1.85 -7.37
C THR A 10 -5.26 1.01 -6.26
N ILE A 11 -6.09 0.61 -5.30
CA ILE A 11 -5.77 -0.51 -4.42
C ILE A 11 -5.47 -1.74 -5.26
N THR A 12 -4.64 -2.63 -4.74
CA THR A 12 -4.23 -3.86 -5.43
C THR A 12 -5.39 -4.61 -6.08
N SER A 13 -5.19 -5.05 -7.31
CA SER A 13 -6.14 -5.88 -8.05
C SER A 13 -6.41 -7.23 -7.37
N ALA A 14 -5.48 -7.72 -6.55
CA ALA A 14 -5.65 -8.93 -5.76
C ALA A 14 -6.72 -8.82 -4.65
N LEU A 15 -7.09 -7.61 -4.22
CA LEU A 15 -8.10 -7.37 -3.18
C LEU A 15 -9.38 -6.72 -3.71
N SER A 16 -9.32 -6.05 -4.86
CA SER A 16 -10.45 -5.26 -5.38
C SER A 16 -10.49 -5.25 -6.90
N GLY A 17 -11.68 -5.28 -7.46
CA GLY A 17 -11.90 -5.10 -8.91
C GLY A 17 -11.69 -3.66 -9.41
N SER A 18 -11.31 -2.71 -8.55
CA SER A 18 -11.16 -1.29 -8.91
C SER A 18 -10.12 -1.07 -10.02
N TYR A 19 -9.01 -1.81 -10.01
CA TYR A 19 -8.02 -1.76 -11.09
C TYR A 19 -8.62 -2.16 -12.44
N ASN A 20 -9.31 -3.30 -12.49
CA ASN A 20 -9.92 -3.79 -13.72
C ASN A 20 -11.00 -2.83 -14.24
N ALA A 21 -11.81 -2.25 -13.34
CA ALA A 21 -12.79 -1.24 -13.69
C ALA A 21 -12.13 0.04 -14.25
N ALA A 22 -11.03 0.49 -13.64
CA ALA A 22 -10.29 1.65 -14.13
C ALA A 22 -9.62 1.38 -15.49
N MET A 23 -9.11 0.16 -15.72
CA MET A 23 -8.55 -0.24 -17.01
C MET A 23 -9.62 -0.28 -18.10
N ALA A 24 -10.80 -0.84 -17.82
CA ALA A 24 -11.91 -0.85 -18.78
C ALA A 24 -12.36 0.58 -19.12
N ALA A 25 -12.51 1.44 -18.13
CA ALA A 25 -12.85 2.85 -18.34
C ALA A 25 -11.77 3.58 -19.17
N ARG A 26 -10.48 3.31 -18.90
CA ARG A 26 -9.38 3.84 -19.70
C ARG A 26 -9.48 3.44 -21.17
N GLU A 27 -9.73 2.17 -21.45
CA GLU A 27 -9.83 1.67 -22.82
C GLU A 27 -10.97 2.34 -23.59
N LEU A 28 -12.16 2.42 -23.00
CA LEU A 28 -13.30 3.10 -23.58
C LEU A 28 -13.00 4.59 -23.84
N TYR A 29 -12.43 5.27 -22.88
CA TYR A 29 -12.10 6.70 -23.01
C TYR A 29 -11.10 6.96 -24.14
N LEU A 30 -10.07 6.13 -24.27
CA LEU A 30 -9.05 6.27 -25.31
C LEU A 30 -9.59 5.97 -26.73
N GLN A 31 -10.62 5.10 -26.86
CA GLN A 31 -11.30 4.85 -28.11
C GLN A 31 -12.08 6.10 -28.60
N GLU A 32 -12.74 6.80 -27.67
CA GLU A 32 -13.52 8.01 -27.97
C GLU A 32 -12.65 9.27 -28.09
N HIS A 33 -11.46 9.27 -27.48
CA HIS A 33 -10.56 10.43 -27.43
C HIS A 33 -9.15 10.07 -27.92
N PRO A 34 -8.96 9.87 -29.26
CA PRO A 34 -7.66 9.59 -29.83
C PRO A 34 -6.67 10.72 -29.51
N GLY A 35 -5.56 10.35 -28.87
CA GLY A 35 -4.55 11.32 -28.46
C GLY A 35 -4.59 11.71 -26.98
N ALA A 36 -5.64 11.36 -26.23
CA ALA A 36 -5.60 11.43 -24.77
C ALA A 36 -4.58 10.44 -24.19
N LYS A 37 -4.02 10.79 -23.04
CA LYS A 37 -3.10 9.92 -22.32
C LYS A 37 -3.69 9.56 -20.96
N VAL A 38 -3.79 8.28 -20.66
CA VAL A 38 -4.31 7.80 -19.37
C VAL A 38 -3.43 6.67 -18.87
N ALA A 39 -2.86 6.83 -17.67
CA ALA A 39 -2.13 5.78 -16.95
C ALA A 39 -2.95 5.29 -15.75
N VAL A 40 -3.02 4.00 -15.58
CA VAL A 40 -3.60 3.34 -14.41
C VAL A 40 -2.51 2.52 -13.74
N PHE A 41 -2.35 2.70 -12.44
CA PHE A 41 -1.37 2.00 -11.63
C PHE A 41 -2.09 1.04 -10.69
N ASP A 42 -1.81 -0.26 -10.83
CA ASP A 42 -2.09 -1.21 -9.76
C ASP A 42 -1.02 -1.03 -8.69
N SER A 43 -1.42 -0.57 -7.50
CA SER A 43 -0.46 -0.34 -6.44
C SER A 43 0.18 -1.62 -5.89
N LEU A 44 -0.39 -2.79 -6.19
CA LEU A 44 -0.07 -4.07 -5.55
C LEU A 44 -0.08 -3.99 -4.01
N SER A 45 -0.79 -3.01 -3.48
CA SER A 45 -0.81 -2.67 -2.06
C SER A 45 -2.14 -2.00 -1.66
N THR A 46 -2.15 -1.45 -0.45
CA THR A 46 -3.29 -0.72 0.12
C THR A 46 -2.83 0.29 1.17
N GLY A 47 -3.78 1.06 1.72
CA GLY A 47 -3.55 1.92 2.87
C GLY A 47 -2.44 2.96 2.69
N PRO A 48 -1.47 3.03 3.62
CA PRO A 48 -0.47 4.11 3.63
C PRO A 48 0.51 4.06 2.46
N GLU A 49 0.79 2.89 1.89
CA GLU A 49 1.65 2.77 0.71
C GLU A 49 1.00 3.43 -0.51
N LEU A 50 -0.31 3.24 -0.69
CA LEU A 50 -1.05 3.94 -1.75
C LEU A 50 -0.90 5.47 -1.63
N ARG A 51 -0.90 5.98 -0.41
CA ARG A 51 -0.68 7.41 -0.14
C ARG A 51 0.71 7.87 -0.57
N LEU A 52 1.76 7.08 -0.32
CA LEU A 52 3.13 7.40 -0.77
C LEU A 52 3.21 7.48 -2.30
N ILE A 53 2.59 6.52 -3.00
CA ILE A 53 2.55 6.50 -4.47
C ILE A 53 1.83 7.73 -5.02
N LEU A 54 0.68 8.10 -4.43
CA LEU A 54 -0.06 9.29 -4.84
C LEU A 54 0.73 10.59 -4.60
N GLU A 55 1.43 10.70 -3.49
CA GLU A 55 2.28 11.86 -3.19
C GLU A 55 3.46 11.96 -4.17
N LYS A 56 4.06 10.83 -4.54
CA LYS A 56 5.12 10.81 -5.55
C LYS A 56 4.59 11.21 -6.93
N LEU A 57 3.46 10.67 -7.31
CA LEU A 57 2.79 11.01 -8.58
C LEU A 57 2.45 12.51 -8.65
N GLN A 58 1.95 13.07 -7.55
CA GLN A 58 1.67 14.51 -7.45
C GLN A 58 2.95 15.35 -7.58
N GLU A 59 4.03 14.95 -6.88
CA GLU A 59 5.34 15.60 -6.93
C GLU A 59 5.88 15.65 -8.37
N LEU A 60 5.90 14.50 -9.06
CA LEU A 60 6.40 14.41 -10.43
C LEU A 60 5.55 15.22 -11.43
N THR A 61 4.23 15.20 -11.24
CA THR A 61 3.32 16.01 -12.07
C THR A 61 3.53 17.51 -11.86
N ALA A 62 3.77 17.94 -10.61
CA ALA A 62 4.03 19.34 -10.28
C ALA A 62 5.36 19.85 -10.85
N GLN A 63 6.32 18.98 -11.13
CA GLN A 63 7.58 19.32 -11.79
C GLN A 63 7.41 19.62 -13.29
N GLY A 64 6.22 19.41 -13.86
CA GLY A 64 5.94 19.64 -15.27
C GLY A 64 6.61 18.64 -16.21
N LEU A 65 6.98 17.46 -15.72
CA LEU A 65 7.58 16.40 -16.52
C LEU A 65 6.60 15.88 -17.59
N PRO A 66 7.09 15.42 -18.74
CA PRO A 66 6.28 14.72 -19.73
C PRO A 66 5.53 13.52 -19.14
N PHE A 67 4.34 13.24 -19.67
CA PHE A 67 3.45 12.18 -19.18
C PHE A 67 4.17 10.84 -19.00
N GLU A 68 4.93 10.42 -20.01
CA GLU A 68 5.65 9.15 -20.04
C GLU A 68 6.75 9.08 -18.96
N GLN A 69 7.39 10.20 -18.68
CA GLN A 69 8.39 10.27 -17.62
C GLN A 69 7.74 10.20 -16.24
N VAL A 70 6.60 10.87 -16.04
CA VAL A 70 5.82 10.77 -14.80
C VAL A 70 5.38 9.32 -14.58
N GLU A 71 4.88 8.66 -15.63
CA GLU A 71 4.46 7.26 -15.55
C GLU A 71 5.64 6.34 -15.19
N ALA A 72 6.74 6.42 -15.91
CA ALA A 72 7.92 5.58 -15.70
C ALA A 72 8.51 5.76 -14.30
N GLN A 73 8.69 7.01 -13.85
CA GLN A 73 9.24 7.29 -12.52
C GLN A 73 8.29 6.90 -11.38
N THR A 74 6.97 6.96 -11.61
CA THR A 74 5.99 6.47 -10.62
C THR A 74 6.08 4.96 -10.49
N ARG A 75 6.16 4.21 -11.61
CA ARG A 75 6.33 2.75 -11.58
C ARG A 75 7.63 2.35 -10.89
N GLU A 76 8.73 3.04 -11.19
CA GLU A 76 10.02 2.80 -10.51
C GLU A 76 9.93 3.06 -9.00
N TYR A 77 9.30 4.16 -8.58
CA TYR A 77 9.10 4.46 -7.16
C TYR A 77 8.32 3.37 -6.43
N MET A 78 7.32 2.76 -7.08
CA MET A 78 6.53 1.67 -6.50
C MET A 78 7.39 0.44 -6.16
N HIS A 79 8.48 0.19 -6.85
CA HIS A 79 9.41 -0.90 -6.52
C HIS A 79 10.20 -0.64 -5.22
N HIS A 80 10.29 0.63 -4.80
CA HIS A 80 11.01 1.04 -3.59
C HIS A 80 10.10 1.32 -2.39
N THR A 81 8.79 1.12 -2.52
CA THR A 81 7.85 1.22 -1.41
C THR A 81 7.50 -0.15 -0.85
N ARG A 82 7.06 -0.20 0.40
CA ARG A 82 6.64 -1.43 1.07
C ARG A 82 5.52 -1.13 2.07
N LEU A 83 4.51 -1.98 2.08
CA LEU A 83 3.49 -2.01 3.11
C LEU A 83 3.94 -2.94 4.24
N LEU A 84 3.90 -2.44 5.47
CA LEU A 84 3.90 -3.27 6.66
C LEU A 84 2.66 -2.96 7.48
N PHE A 85 2.08 -3.96 8.12
CA PHE A 85 0.91 -3.78 8.96
C PHE A 85 0.97 -4.62 10.23
N SER A 86 0.30 -4.14 11.27
CA SER A 86 -0.03 -4.92 12.46
C SER A 86 -1.55 -4.92 12.64
N LEU A 87 -2.17 -6.09 12.60
CA LEU A 87 -3.62 -6.25 12.69
C LEU A 87 -4.02 -7.12 13.88
N GLN A 88 -5.08 -6.71 14.56
CA GLN A 88 -5.67 -7.46 15.65
C GLN A 88 -6.53 -8.63 15.16
N SER A 89 -7.10 -8.50 13.97
CA SER A 89 -7.99 -9.49 13.40
C SER A 89 -7.96 -9.44 11.87
N LEU A 90 -8.02 -10.60 11.24
CA LEU A 90 -8.25 -10.78 9.80
C LEU A 90 -9.65 -11.36 9.52
N HIS A 91 -10.51 -11.48 10.55
CA HIS A 91 -11.79 -12.17 10.45
C HIS A 91 -12.66 -11.62 9.30
N ASN A 92 -12.85 -10.32 9.25
CA ASN A 92 -13.65 -9.68 8.20
C ASN A 92 -13.05 -9.85 6.80
N MET A 93 -11.73 -9.82 6.69
CA MET A 93 -11.05 -10.04 5.42
C MET A 93 -11.21 -11.48 4.93
N ALA A 94 -11.18 -12.44 5.85
CA ALA A 94 -11.39 -13.85 5.53
C ALA A 94 -12.83 -14.15 5.15
N GLN A 95 -13.80 -13.57 5.86
CA GLN A 95 -15.22 -13.71 5.51
C GLN A 95 -15.52 -13.16 4.11
N ASN A 96 -14.84 -12.10 3.72
CA ASN A 96 -14.97 -11.50 2.40
C ASN A 96 -14.04 -12.13 1.33
N GLY A 97 -13.30 -13.19 1.66
CA GLY A 97 -12.42 -13.89 0.72
C GLY A 97 -11.16 -13.12 0.31
N ARG A 98 -10.74 -12.07 1.07
CA ARG A 98 -9.54 -11.26 0.79
C ARG A 98 -8.28 -11.78 1.46
N VAL A 99 -8.41 -12.76 2.33
CA VAL A 99 -7.31 -13.57 2.89
C VAL A 99 -7.75 -15.01 3.01
N SER A 100 -6.80 -15.95 3.02
CA SER A 100 -7.15 -17.36 3.17
C SER A 100 -7.80 -17.63 4.53
N LYS A 101 -8.74 -18.57 4.58
CA LYS A 101 -9.36 -19.00 5.85
C LYS A 101 -8.34 -19.56 6.85
N VAL A 102 -7.25 -20.12 6.35
CA VAL A 102 -6.14 -20.63 7.19
C VAL A 102 -5.38 -19.49 7.86
N ALA A 103 -5.14 -18.38 7.14
CA ALA A 103 -4.55 -17.18 7.74
C ALA A 103 -5.45 -16.54 8.80
N ALA A 104 -6.77 -16.64 8.62
CA ALA A 104 -7.76 -16.10 9.55
C ALA A 104 -8.01 -16.97 10.79
N ALA A 105 -7.91 -18.29 10.68
CA ALA A 105 -8.18 -19.23 11.80
C ALA A 105 -7.22 -19.02 12.99
N ALA A 106 -6.06 -18.45 12.75
CA ALA A 106 -5.07 -18.16 13.80
C ALA A 106 -5.38 -16.88 14.62
N VAL A 107 -6.45 -16.16 14.33
CA VAL A 107 -6.70 -14.77 14.77
C VAL A 107 -7.78 -14.67 15.87
N GLY A 108 -8.38 -15.79 16.27
CA GLY A 108 -9.39 -15.79 17.35
C GLY A 108 -8.83 -15.74 18.77
N VAL A 109 -7.51 -15.72 18.94
CA VAL A 109 -6.87 -15.75 20.27
C VAL A 109 -6.70 -14.31 20.77
N LEU A 110 -7.29 -14.02 21.93
CA LEU A 110 -7.22 -12.73 22.61
C LEU A 110 -5.75 -12.26 22.77
N GLY A 111 -5.48 -11.05 22.29
CA GLY A 111 -4.16 -10.42 22.43
C GLY A 111 -3.12 -10.81 21.38
N ILE A 112 -3.46 -11.61 20.38
CA ILE A 112 -2.55 -11.87 19.26
C ILE A 112 -2.61 -10.72 18.25
N ARG A 113 -1.44 -10.31 17.75
CA ARG A 113 -1.25 -9.40 16.61
C ARG A 113 -0.64 -10.15 15.44
N ILE A 114 -1.12 -9.85 14.26
CA ILE A 114 -0.52 -10.32 13.01
C ILE A 114 0.29 -9.18 12.43
N VAL A 115 1.57 -9.41 12.29
CA VAL A 115 2.47 -8.55 11.51
C VAL A 115 2.56 -9.11 10.10
N GLY A 116 2.44 -8.26 9.11
CA GLY A 116 2.41 -8.69 7.71
C GLY A 116 2.80 -7.60 6.74
N THR A 117 2.76 -7.97 5.46
CA THR A 117 3.14 -7.12 4.32
C THR A 117 2.20 -7.38 3.13
N ALA A 118 2.29 -6.54 2.10
CA ALA A 118 1.81 -6.90 0.78
C ALA A 118 2.85 -7.81 0.10
N SER A 119 2.39 -8.90 -0.55
CA SER A 119 3.26 -9.75 -1.38
C SER A 119 3.59 -9.06 -2.71
N ALA A 120 4.49 -9.64 -3.49
CA ALA A 120 4.81 -9.16 -4.83
C ALA A 120 3.60 -9.18 -5.78
N GLU A 121 2.62 -10.06 -5.51
CA GLU A 121 1.36 -10.18 -6.26
C GLU A 121 0.25 -9.29 -5.70
N GLY A 122 0.53 -8.48 -4.68
CA GLY A 122 -0.42 -7.57 -4.06
C GLY A 122 -1.41 -8.22 -3.10
N THR A 123 -1.17 -9.46 -2.66
CA THR A 123 -1.96 -10.11 -1.62
C THR A 123 -1.45 -9.75 -0.23
N LEU A 124 -2.30 -9.83 0.79
CA LEU A 124 -1.85 -9.65 2.17
C LEU A 124 -1.19 -10.93 2.69
N GLN A 125 0.07 -10.81 3.07
CA GLN A 125 0.90 -11.91 3.56
C GLN A 125 1.24 -11.72 5.03
N GLN A 126 1.00 -12.76 5.83
CA GLN A 126 1.45 -12.80 7.22
C GLN A 126 2.96 -13.06 7.27
N LEU A 127 3.68 -12.26 8.04
CA LEU A 127 5.08 -12.46 8.38
C LEU A 127 5.21 -13.13 9.74
N ASN A 128 4.69 -12.48 10.79
CA ASN A 128 4.82 -12.95 12.16
C ASN A 128 3.50 -12.92 12.92
N LYS A 129 3.41 -13.71 14.00
CA LYS A 129 2.39 -13.58 15.05
C LYS A 129 3.09 -13.21 16.35
N CYS A 130 2.61 -12.21 17.03
CA CYS A 130 3.15 -11.80 18.32
C CYS A 130 2.03 -11.52 19.33
N ARG A 131 2.36 -11.54 20.61
CA ARG A 131 1.39 -11.30 21.67
C ARG A 131 1.47 -9.85 22.13
N GLY A 132 0.40 -9.10 21.87
CA GLY A 132 0.24 -7.72 22.26
C GLY A 132 1.03 -6.72 21.41
N ASP A 133 0.68 -5.45 21.59
CA ASP A 133 1.24 -4.34 20.82
C ASP A 133 2.74 -4.12 21.10
N ARG A 134 3.17 -4.38 22.34
CA ARG A 134 4.58 -4.22 22.75
C ARG A 134 5.54 -5.08 21.91
N LYS A 135 5.10 -6.26 21.44
CA LYS A 135 5.90 -7.11 20.57
C LYS A 135 5.72 -6.82 19.09
N ALA A 136 4.56 -6.28 18.70
CA ALA A 136 4.29 -5.99 17.30
C ALA A 136 5.13 -4.82 16.75
N LEU A 137 5.41 -3.79 17.55
CA LEU A 137 6.18 -2.64 17.09
C LEU A 137 7.65 -2.97 16.78
N PRO A 138 8.41 -3.67 17.65
CA PRO A 138 9.75 -4.13 17.31
C PRO A 138 9.80 -5.03 16.08
N GLU A 139 8.81 -5.92 15.89
CA GLU A 139 8.71 -6.77 14.68
C GLU A 139 8.55 -5.91 13.40
N LEU A 140 7.73 -4.86 13.44
CA LEU A 140 7.62 -3.94 12.30
C LEU A 140 8.96 -3.27 11.99
N LEU A 141 9.68 -2.77 12.99
CA LEU A 141 11.01 -2.17 12.81
C LEU A 141 12.02 -3.16 12.22
N GLU A 142 12.04 -4.39 12.74
CA GLU A 142 12.91 -5.46 12.24
C GLU A 142 12.62 -5.75 10.75
N HIS A 143 11.33 -5.84 10.38
CA HIS A 143 10.97 -6.04 8.99
C HIS A 143 11.31 -4.85 8.08
N MET A 144 11.23 -3.62 8.58
CA MET A 144 11.72 -2.44 7.86
C MET A 144 13.23 -2.53 7.58
N GLN A 145 14.01 -2.91 8.59
CA GLN A 145 15.46 -3.12 8.45
C GLN A 145 15.78 -4.23 7.45
N LYS A 146 15.11 -5.39 7.57
CA LYS A 146 15.26 -6.52 6.64
C LYS A 146 14.89 -6.16 5.20
N ALA A 147 13.93 -5.26 5.02
CA ALA A 147 13.56 -4.72 3.71
C ALA A 147 14.54 -3.66 3.18
N GLY A 148 15.60 -3.35 3.91
CA GLY A 148 16.61 -2.38 3.50
C GLY A 148 16.24 -0.93 3.76
N PHE A 149 15.33 -0.63 4.67
CA PHE A 149 15.01 0.76 5.01
C PHE A 149 16.13 1.42 5.80
N HIS A 150 16.64 2.53 5.30
CA HIS A 150 17.75 3.30 5.91
C HIS A 150 17.34 4.72 6.26
N GLY A 151 16.06 4.99 6.34
CA GLY A 151 15.46 6.31 6.48
C GLY A 151 14.67 6.71 5.26
N GLY A 152 13.93 7.81 5.36
CA GLY A 152 13.11 8.32 4.28
C GLY A 152 11.65 8.56 4.68
N LYS A 153 10.76 8.55 3.71
CA LYS A 153 9.35 8.88 3.93
C LYS A 153 8.59 7.68 4.47
N VAL A 154 7.96 7.83 5.62
CA VAL A 154 7.07 6.83 6.24
C VAL A 154 5.67 7.43 6.39
N ARG A 155 4.64 6.64 6.10
CA ARG A 155 3.25 6.95 6.36
C ARG A 155 2.67 5.94 7.33
N ILE A 156 2.15 6.40 8.46
CA ILE A 156 1.47 5.57 9.46
C ILE A 156 -0.01 5.86 9.37
N THR A 157 -0.82 4.82 9.26
CA THR A 157 -2.27 4.90 9.40
C THR A 157 -2.72 3.98 10.53
N HIS A 158 -3.78 4.35 11.21
CA HIS A 158 -4.35 3.55 12.30
C HIS A 158 -5.87 3.57 12.28
N VAL A 159 -6.48 2.54 12.84
CA VAL A 159 -7.92 2.46 13.07
C VAL A 159 -8.16 2.62 14.57
N ASN A 160 -8.59 3.83 14.97
CA ASN A 160 -8.91 4.21 16.36
C ASN A 160 -7.83 3.83 17.40
N ASN A 161 -6.55 3.93 17.03
CA ASN A 161 -5.42 3.62 17.93
C ASN A 161 -4.30 4.66 17.80
N PRO A 162 -4.57 5.94 18.14
CA PRO A 162 -3.58 7.01 18.00
C PRO A 162 -2.40 6.85 18.96
N ALA A 163 -2.63 6.28 20.14
CA ALA A 163 -1.58 6.07 21.14
C ALA A 163 -0.50 5.11 20.63
N LEU A 164 -0.89 3.97 20.03
CA LEU A 164 0.05 3.02 19.46
C LEU A 164 0.78 3.61 18.26
N ALA A 165 0.08 4.34 17.40
CA ALA A 165 0.67 5.02 16.25
C ALA A 165 1.72 6.06 16.69
N GLY A 166 1.44 6.83 17.75
CA GLY A 166 2.38 7.77 18.36
C GLY A 166 3.61 7.07 18.92
N THR A 167 3.43 5.99 19.68
CA THR A 167 4.54 5.18 20.20
C THR A 167 5.42 4.65 19.07
N PHE A 168 4.82 4.16 17.99
CA PHE A 168 5.57 3.66 16.84
C PHE A 168 6.33 4.78 16.14
N LEU A 169 5.73 5.95 15.98
CA LEU A 169 6.40 7.13 15.40
C LEU A 169 7.66 7.52 16.19
N GLU A 170 7.58 7.52 17.53
CA GLU A 170 8.76 7.83 18.36
C GLU A 170 9.85 6.75 18.24
N GLN A 171 9.47 5.49 18.16
CA GLN A 171 10.43 4.41 17.92
C GLN A 171 11.10 4.53 16.53
N LEU A 172 10.34 4.89 15.50
CA LEU A 172 10.89 5.15 14.17
C LEU A 172 11.91 6.28 14.17
N LYS A 173 11.59 7.43 14.80
CA LYS A 173 12.52 8.56 14.94
C LYS A 173 13.77 8.23 15.73
N ALA A 174 13.69 7.29 16.65
CA ALA A 174 14.84 6.85 17.44
C ALA A 174 15.73 5.84 16.70
N ALA A 175 15.18 5.15 15.69
CA ALA A 175 15.89 4.11 14.93
C ALA A 175 16.60 4.68 13.69
N TRP A 176 16.09 5.78 13.12
CA TRP A 176 16.55 6.47 11.92
C TRP A 176 16.42 8.00 12.05
#